data_e89ba0c0b0e74cd190347a8ca3eda450
#
_entry.id   e89ba0c0b0e74cd190347a8ca3eda450
#
_cell.length_a   1.000
_cell.length_b   1.000
_cell.length_c   1.000
_cell.angle_alpha   90.00
_cell.angle_beta   90.00
_cell.angle_gamma   90.00
#
_symmetry.space_group_name_H-M   'P 1'
#
loop_
_entity.id
_entity.type
_entity.pdbx_description
1 polymer ?
#
loop_
_entity_poly.entity_id
_entity_poly.type
_entity_poly.pdbx_seq_one_letter_code
_entity_poly.pdbx_strand_id
1 'polypeptide(L)'
;VMIESLSRRRMLSLCASAGLAAAAGASSQARAQASAAQWPAGSKPVRIVVAYPAGGVSDVVARALADKLSTQLGTPVVVENKAGAGGAIAMDMVAKAPADGYTLGFSSISPLVLSPHLGKLPFDPVRDIAPVASVMVSPVLLLATPACDAKDFAALIAQAKARPGEVRWATSGLASLGHIMLEQIQQGTQARITHVPYKGGGQQLNDALSGQFEILSTNAGPAVMQHIQAGKLRALAVGAPGRLEALAAVPTLAELGLPAANLSSQFGLFAPARTPAAVLERLNAETRKALDQQDLRARLAATDNVPTGGTAADFARQIAQESQGNARVIRAANIQMN
;
A
#
# COMPACT_ATOMS: atom_id res chain seq x y z
N VAL A 1 -53.99 22.45 -38.92
CA VAL A 1 -53.23 21.61 -38.02
C VAL A 1 -53.31 20.18 -38.52
N MET A 2 -52.26 19.72 -39.22
CA MET A 2 -52.17 18.38 -39.77
C MET A 2 -51.40 17.49 -38.78
N ILE A 3 -52.09 16.56 -38.13
CA ILE A 3 -51.49 15.54 -37.29
C ILE A 3 -51.11 14.38 -38.23
N GLU A 4 -49.80 14.24 -38.53
CA GLU A 4 -49.32 13.07 -39.28
C GLU A 4 -49.46 11.80 -38.43
N SER A 5 -50.31 10.87 -38.92
CA SER A 5 -50.46 9.54 -38.35
C SER A 5 -49.20 8.71 -38.62
N LEU A 6 -48.38 8.53 -37.59
CA LEU A 6 -47.30 7.57 -37.62
C LEU A 6 -47.84 6.16 -37.96
N SER A 7 -47.47 5.58 -39.10
CA SER A 7 -47.99 4.31 -39.55
C SER A 7 -47.61 3.18 -38.57
N ARG A 8 -48.58 2.27 -38.28
CA ARG A 8 -48.40 1.08 -37.42
C ARG A 8 -47.15 0.25 -37.72
N ARG A 9 -46.70 0.26 -38.95
CA ARG A 9 -45.45 -0.40 -39.41
C ARG A 9 -44.18 0.25 -38.82
N ARG A 10 -44.13 1.59 -38.65
CA ARG A 10 -42.98 2.29 -38.04
C ARG A 10 -42.92 2.09 -36.52
N MET A 11 -44.07 2.00 -35.86
CA MET A 11 -44.09 1.66 -34.42
C MET A 11 -43.64 0.22 -34.15
N LEU A 12 -44.05 -0.74 -34.99
CA LEU A 12 -43.62 -2.14 -34.84
C LEU A 12 -42.12 -2.34 -35.12
N SER A 13 -41.53 -1.58 -36.05
CA SER A 13 -40.08 -1.64 -36.29
C SER A 13 -39.26 -0.99 -35.20
N LEU A 14 -39.74 0.06 -34.55
CA LEU A 14 -39.08 0.68 -33.39
C LEU A 14 -39.14 -0.22 -32.13
N CYS A 15 -40.25 -0.91 -31.89
CA CYS A 15 -40.36 -1.88 -30.80
C CYS A 15 -39.50 -3.13 -31.03
N ALA A 16 -39.36 -3.60 -32.25
CA ALA A 16 -38.50 -4.75 -32.58
C ALA A 16 -36.99 -4.43 -32.41
N SER A 17 -36.56 -3.24 -32.81
CA SER A 17 -35.17 -2.81 -32.62
C SER A 17 -34.81 -2.55 -31.18
N ALA A 18 -35.71 -2.02 -30.35
CA ALA A 18 -35.53 -1.84 -28.90
C ALA A 18 -35.47 -3.19 -28.18
N GLY A 19 -36.27 -4.18 -28.58
CA GLY A 19 -36.26 -5.53 -28.02
C GLY A 19 -34.96 -6.30 -28.34
N LEU A 20 -34.39 -6.18 -29.54
CA LEU A 20 -33.11 -6.79 -29.90
C LEU A 20 -31.92 -6.16 -29.13
N ALA A 21 -31.91 -4.85 -28.96
CA ALA A 21 -30.87 -4.16 -28.18
C ALA A 21 -30.90 -4.55 -26.70
N ALA A 22 -32.11 -4.68 -26.12
CA ALA A 22 -32.26 -5.15 -24.73
C ALA A 22 -31.86 -6.63 -24.54
N ALA A 23 -32.16 -7.50 -25.52
CA ALA A 23 -31.75 -8.91 -25.46
C ALA A 23 -30.23 -9.09 -25.65
N ALA A 24 -29.59 -8.28 -26.50
CA ALA A 24 -28.13 -8.27 -26.66
C ALA A 24 -27.41 -7.77 -25.39
N GLY A 25 -27.98 -6.76 -24.71
CA GLY A 25 -27.46 -6.26 -23.43
C GLY A 25 -27.57 -7.29 -22.29
N ALA A 26 -28.71 -7.97 -22.19
CA ALA A 26 -28.93 -9.02 -21.19
C ALA A 26 -28.03 -10.25 -21.41
N SER A 27 -27.78 -10.64 -22.65
CA SER A 27 -26.89 -11.77 -22.97
C SER A 27 -25.41 -11.46 -22.69
N SER A 28 -24.96 -10.22 -22.86
CA SER A 28 -23.59 -9.83 -22.52
C SER A 28 -23.38 -9.77 -21.00
N GLN A 29 -24.34 -9.29 -20.21
CA GLN A 29 -24.30 -9.31 -18.76
C GLN A 29 -24.34 -10.73 -18.20
N ALA A 30 -25.18 -11.61 -18.72
CA ALA A 30 -25.24 -13.01 -18.33
C ALA A 30 -23.94 -13.77 -18.62
N ARG A 31 -23.29 -13.49 -19.76
CA ARG A 31 -21.97 -14.05 -20.08
C ARG A 31 -20.85 -13.53 -19.15
N ALA A 32 -20.86 -12.25 -18.82
CA ALA A 32 -19.90 -11.66 -17.88
C ALA A 32 -20.06 -12.27 -16.46
N GLN A 33 -21.29 -12.47 -16.01
CA GLN A 33 -21.58 -13.14 -14.73
C GLN A 33 -21.21 -14.62 -14.74
N ALA A 34 -21.50 -15.37 -15.80
CA ALA A 34 -21.11 -16.76 -15.94
C ALA A 34 -19.59 -16.96 -16.00
N SER A 35 -18.86 -16.04 -16.68
CA SER A 35 -17.39 -16.03 -16.69
C SER A 35 -16.79 -15.70 -15.32
N ALA A 36 -17.40 -14.78 -14.56
CA ALA A 36 -16.97 -14.44 -13.21
C ALA A 36 -17.22 -15.58 -12.21
N ALA A 37 -18.27 -16.37 -12.38
CA ALA A 37 -18.57 -17.54 -11.55
C ALA A 37 -17.57 -18.68 -11.74
N GLN A 38 -16.82 -18.72 -12.84
CA GLN A 38 -15.79 -19.71 -13.14
C GLN A 38 -14.35 -19.18 -12.95
N TRP A 39 -14.18 -17.95 -12.42
CA TRP A 39 -12.86 -17.41 -12.16
C TRP A 39 -12.21 -18.04 -10.90
N PRO A 40 -10.91 -18.40 -10.93
CA PRO A 40 -10.01 -18.41 -12.09
C PRO A 40 -10.34 -19.55 -13.08
N ALA A 41 -10.22 -19.28 -14.39
CA ALA A 41 -10.48 -20.26 -15.42
C ALA A 41 -9.16 -20.78 -16.01
N GLY A 42 -9.03 -22.10 -16.09
CA GLY A 42 -7.88 -22.78 -16.70
C GLY A 42 -6.58 -22.59 -15.88
N SER A 43 -5.45 -22.69 -16.58
CA SER A 43 -4.10 -22.63 -15.98
C SER A 43 -3.46 -21.23 -16.05
N LYS A 44 -4.21 -20.17 -16.39
CA LYS A 44 -3.69 -18.80 -16.45
C LYS A 44 -3.26 -18.35 -15.05
N PRO A 45 -1.97 -17.99 -14.83
CA PRO A 45 -1.52 -17.57 -13.52
C PRO A 45 -2.10 -16.21 -13.14
N VAL A 46 -2.41 -16.03 -11.84
CA VAL A 46 -2.68 -14.73 -11.25
C VAL A 46 -1.35 -14.08 -10.90
N ARG A 47 -1.14 -12.83 -11.31
CA ARG A 47 0.08 -12.07 -11.03
C ARG A 47 -0.17 -11.04 -9.96
N ILE A 48 0.65 -11.03 -8.91
CA ILE A 48 0.68 -10.00 -7.88
C ILE A 48 1.88 -9.08 -8.13
N VAL A 49 1.62 -7.83 -8.52
CA VAL A 49 2.63 -6.79 -8.72
C VAL A 49 2.89 -6.13 -7.37
N VAL A 50 4.07 -6.35 -6.80
CA VAL A 50 4.51 -5.77 -5.53
C VAL A 50 5.18 -4.43 -5.78
N ALA A 51 4.70 -3.38 -5.11
CA ALA A 51 5.11 -1.99 -5.33
C ALA A 51 6.51 -1.64 -4.79
N TYR A 52 7.22 -2.60 -4.20
CA TYR A 52 8.51 -2.42 -3.52
C TYR A 52 9.52 -3.48 -3.93
N PRO A 53 10.84 -3.26 -3.68
CA PRO A 53 11.89 -4.20 -4.03
C PRO A 53 11.72 -5.56 -3.34
N ALA A 54 12.31 -6.58 -3.98
CA ALA A 54 12.40 -7.93 -3.40
C ALA A 54 13.17 -7.91 -2.06
N GLY A 55 12.82 -8.84 -1.17
CA GLY A 55 13.44 -9.01 0.16
C GLY A 55 12.91 -8.06 1.24
N GLY A 56 12.12 -7.03 0.89
CA GLY A 56 11.41 -6.19 1.86
C GLY A 56 10.19 -6.89 2.46
N VAL A 57 9.62 -6.29 3.53
CA VAL A 57 8.42 -6.85 4.21
C VAL A 57 7.27 -7.11 3.23
N SER A 58 7.03 -6.20 2.30
CA SER A 58 5.98 -6.33 1.28
C SER A 58 6.17 -7.56 0.39
N ASP A 59 7.40 -7.82 -0.05
CA ASP A 59 7.73 -8.96 -0.90
C ASP A 59 7.56 -10.29 -0.14
N VAL A 60 8.07 -10.34 1.09
CA VAL A 60 7.96 -11.53 1.96
C VAL A 60 6.50 -11.89 2.22
N VAL A 61 5.67 -10.91 2.54
CA VAL A 61 4.25 -11.12 2.83
C VAL A 61 3.47 -11.44 1.55
N ALA A 62 3.74 -10.74 0.43
CA ALA A 62 3.08 -11.01 -0.84
C ALA A 62 3.36 -12.44 -1.34
N ARG A 63 4.60 -12.95 -1.19
CA ARG A 63 4.94 -14.34 -1.56
C ARG A 63 4.23 -15.35 -0.66
N ALA A 64 4.23 -15.12 0.66
CA ALA A 64 3.52 -16.00 1.59
C ALA A 64 2.00 -16.02 1.30
N LEU A 65 1.41 -14.87 0.96
CA LEU A 65 0.02 -14.78 0.53
C LEU A 65 -0.21 -15.48 -0.81
N ALA A 66 0.69 -15.30 -1.79
CA ALA A 66 0.62 -15.94 -3.10
C ALA A 66 0.61 -17.47 -3.02
N ASP A 67 1.45 -18.05 -2.15
CA ASP A 67 1.48 -19.51 -1.90
C ASP A 67 0.12 -20.02 -1.40
N LYS A 68 -0.50 -19.29 -0.46
CA LYS A 68 -1.83 -19.64 0.06
C LYS A 68 -2.91 -19.50 -1.01
N LEU A 69 -2.92 -18.38 -1.72
CA LEU A 69 -3.86 -18.13 -2.80
C LEU A 69 -3.71 -19.14 -3.95
N SER A 70 -2.48 -19.58 -4.28
CA SER A 70 -2.25 -20.60 -5.29
C SER A 70 -2.97 -21.91 -4.95
N THR A 71 -2.86 -22.34 -3.70
CA THR A 71 -3.52 -23.55 -3.20
C THR A 71 -5.04 -23.40 -3.17
N GLN A 72 -5.54 -22.25 -2.68
CA GLN A 72 -6.98 -22.01 -2.51
C GLN A 72 -7.72 -21.79 -3.83
N LEU A 73 -7.06 -21.15 -4.80
CA LEU A 73 -7.63 -20.86 -6.11
C LEU A 73 -7.42 -21.99 -7.13
N GLY A 74 -6.53 -22.95 -6.83
CA GLY A 74 -6.19 -24.04 -7.75
C GLY A 74 -5.47 -23.56 -9.03
N THR A 75 -4.82 -22.38 -8.99
CA THR A 75 -4.07 -21.80 -10.10
C THR A 75 -2.80 -21.13 -9.58
N PRO A 76 -1.69 -21.12 -10.34
CA PRO A 76 -0.47 -20.45 -9.90
C PRO A 76 -0.69 -18.96 -9.61
N VAL A 77 -0.19 -18.49 -8.47
CA VAL A 77 -0.11 -17.06 -8.12
C VAL A 77 1.35 -16.67 -8.08
N VAL A 78 1.78 -15.77 -8.95
CA VAL A 78 3.18 -15.37 -9.11
C VAL A 78 3.40 -13.93 -8.65
N VAL A 79 4.54 -13.67 -8.03
CA VAL A 79 4.92 -12.34 -7.51
C VAL A 79 5.95 -11.70 -8.41
N GLU A 80 5.69 -10.45 -8.82
CA GLU A 80 6.58 -9.59 -9.61
C GLU A 80 6.81 -8.27 -8.88
N ASN A 81 8.06 -7.87 -8.65
CA ASN A 81 8.39 -6.61 -7.99
C ASN A 81 8.54 -5.47 -9.00
N LYS A 82 7.82 -4.37 -8.79
CA LYS A 82 7.88 -3.12 -9.60
C LYS A 82 8.02 -1.92 -8.66
N ALA A 83 9.24 -1.71 -8.19
CA ALA A 83 9.53 -0.64 -7.26
C ALA A 83 9.64 0.73 -7.94
N GLY A 84 9.34 1.80 -7.20
CA GLY A 84 9.60 3.18 -7.59
C GLY A 84 8.45 4.15 -7.31
N ALA A 85 8.78 5.42 -7.21
CA ALA A 85 7.86 6.54 -6.93
C ALA A 85 6.91 6.26 -5.74
N GLY A 86 7.47 5.78 -4.60
CA GLY A 86 6.66 5.46 -3.41
C GLY A 86 5.60 4.37 -3.63
N GLY A 87 5.70 3.58 -4.71
CA GLY A 87 4.74 2.53 -5.10
C GLY A 87 3.83 2.92 -6.28
N ALA A 88 3.87 4.18 -6.74
CA ALA A 88 2.98 4.65 -7.81
C ALA A 88 3.22 3.94 -9.15
N ILE A 89 4.46 3.49 -9.45
CA ILE A 89 4.78 2.75 -10.68
C ILE A 89 4.00 1.44 -10.76
N ALA A 90 3.99 0.65 -9.68
CA ALA A 90 3.24 -0.60 -9.63
C ALA A 90 1.72 -0.36 -9.71
N MET A 91 1.22 0.66 -9.00
CA MET A 91 -0.21 0.96 -8.99
C MET A 91 -0.68 1.49 -10.35
N ASP A 92 0.14 2.23 -11.09
CA ASP A 92 -0.15 2.63 -12.48
C ASP A 92 -0.25 1.40 -13.41
N MET A 93 0.68 0.44 -13.25
CA MET A 93 0.63 -0.82 -14.00
C MET A 93 -0.65 -1.60 -13.71
N VAL A 94 -1.09 -1.66 -12.44
CA VAL A 94 -2.34 -2.31 -12.05
C VAL A 94 -3.54 -1.57 -12.61
N ALA A 95 -3.58 -0.25 -12.52
CA ALA A 95 -4.67 0.59 -13.04
C ALA A 95 -4.92 0.37 -14.55
N LYS A 96 -3.85 0.14 -15.31
CA LYS A 96 -3.88 -0.07 -16.77
C LYS A 96 -4.00 -1.54 -17.19
N ALA A 97 -3.96 -2.47 -16.25
CA ALA A 97 -4.08 -3.90 -16.56
C ALA A 97 -5.51 -4.29 -16.97
N PRO A 98 -5.69 -5.41 -17.72
CA PRO A 98 -7.01 -5.96 -17.97
C PRO A 98 -7.77 -6.21 -16.66
N ALA A 99 -9.04 -5.81 -16.62
CA ALA A 99 -9.90 -5.94 -15.45
C ALA A 99 -10.51 -7.35 -15.34
N ASP A 100 -9.69 -8.38 -15.47
CA ASP A 100 -10.08 -9.79 -15.52
C ASP A 100 -9.70 -10.58 -14.24
N GLY A 101 -9.12 -9.89 -13.24
CA GLY A 101 -8.71 -10.47 -11.96
C GLY A 101 -7.36 -11.21 -11.99
N TYR A 102 -6.67 -11.28 -13.13
CA TYR A 102 -5.37 -11.97 -13.23
C TYR A 102 -4.16 -11.05 -13.00
N THR A 103 -4.37 -9.75 -12.81
CA THR A 103 -3.32 -8.81 -12.39
C THR A 103 -3.80 -8.07 -11.14
N LEU A 104 -3.08 -8.25 -10.05
CA LEU A 104 -3.34 -7.65 -8.75
C LEU A 104 -2.15 -6.78 -8.34
N GLY A 105 -2.38 -5.79 -7.50
CA GLY A 105 -1.33 -5.01 -6.84
C GLY A 105 -1.21 -5.38 -5.38
N PHE A 106 0.01 -5.46 -4.86
CA PHE A 106 0.29 -5.48 -3.43
C PHE A 106 1.12 -4.26 -3.05
N SER A 107 0.55 -3.36 -2.27
CA SER A 107 1.16 -2.07 -1.93
C SER A 107 0.73 -1.60 -0.54
N SER A 108 1.52 -0.69 0.04
CA SER A 108 0.93 0.21 1.05
C SER A 108 -0.14 1.09 0.42
N ILE A 109 -1.00 1.67 1.22
CA ILE A 109 -2.02 2.61 0.74
C ILE A 109 -1.43 3.97 0.33
N SER A 110 -0.17 4.27 0.66
CA SER A 110 0.48 5.58 0.41
C SER A 110 0.32 6.11 -1.02
N PRO A 111 0.48 5.31 -2.10
CA PRO A 111 0.24 5.78 -3.47
C PRO A 111 -1.19 6.26 -3.74
N LEU A 112 -2.15 5.82 -2.92
CA LEU A 112 -3.57 6.15 -3.07
C LEU A 112 -4.01 7.31 -2.15
N VAL A 113 -3.34 7.49 -1.00
CA VAL A 113 -3.78 8.41 0.07
C VAL A 113 -2.83 9.57 0.36
N LEU A 114 -1.58 9.49 -0.10
CA LEU A 114 -0.57 10.55 0.07
C LEU A 114 -0.18 11.18 -1.26
N SER A 115 0.24 10.35 -2.22
CA SER A 115 0.76 10.82 -3.52
C SER A 115 -0.22 11.73 -4.28
N PRO A 116 -1.56 11.51 -4.28
CA PRO A 116 -2.50 12.40 -4.97
C PRO A 116 -2.54 13.83 -4.42
N HIS A 117 -2.16 14.00 -3.16
CA HIS A 117 -2.15 15.31 -2.49
C HIS A 117 -0.82 16.04 -2.61
N LEU A 118 0.22 15.35 -3.07
CA LEU A 118 1.58 15.88 -3.21
C LEU A 118 1.98 16.13 -4.65
N GLY A 119 1.33 15.47 -5.62
CA GLY A 119 1.65 15.64 -7.02
C GLY A 119 0.69 14.93 -7.96
N LYS A 120 0.93 15.09 -9.27
CA LYS A 120 0.12 14.46 -10.31
C LYS A 120 0.51 13.01 -10.49
N LEU A 121 -0.46 12.11 -10.42
CA LEU A 121 -0.30 10.68 -10.71
C LEU A 121 -0.69 10.35 -12.16
N PRO A 122 -0.12 9.27 -12.76
CA PRO A 122 -0.50 8.78 -14.08
C PRO A 122 -1.82 7.99 -14.08
N PHE A 123 -2.45 7.79 -12.93
CA PHE A 123 -3.73 7.12 -12.71
C PHE A 123 -4.57 7.87 -11.67
N ASP A 124 -5.87 7.64 -11.65
CA ASP A 124 -6.79 8.13 -10.62
C ASP A 124 -6.99 7.04 -9.55
N PRO A 125 -6.57 7.28 -8.28
CA PRO A 125 -6.65 6.27 -7.22
C PRO A 125 -8.06 5.78 -6.90
N VAL A 126 -9.07 6.62 -7.11
CA VAL A 126 -10.48 6.29 -6.80
C VAL A 126 -11.16 5.62 -7.99
N ARG A 127 -10.86 6.10 -9.20
CA ARG A 127 -11.54 5.64 -10.42
C ARG A 127 -10.90 4.43 -11.06
N ASP A 128 -9.57 4.29 -10.95
CA ASP A 128 -8.81 3.30 -11.72
C ASP A 128 -8.37 2.10 -10.87
N ILE A 129 -8.47 2.17 -9.53
CA ILE A 129 -8.06 1.12 -8.58
C ILE A 129 -9.24 0.69 -7.70
N ALA A 130 -9.45 -0.63 -7.61
CA ALA A 130 -10.36 -1.25 -6.64
C ALA A 130 -9.57 -1.85 -5.46
N PRO A 131 -9.83 -1.44 -4.21
CA PRO A 131 -9.35 -2.17 -3.04
C PRO A 131 -9.98 -3.57 -2.99
N VAL A 132 -9.16 -4.60 -2.82
CA VAL A 132 -9.60 -6.00 -2.71
C VAL A 132 -9.67 -6.44 -1.26
N ALA A 133 -8.57 -6.30 -0.53
CA ALA A 133 -8.48 -6.69 0.88
C ALA A 133 -7.38 -5.90 1.60
N SER A 134 -7.65 -5.47 2.83
CA SER A 134 -6.60 -5.09 3.76
C SER A 134 -5.85 -6.35 4.19
N VAL A 135 -4.51 -6.31 4.20
CA VAL A 135 -3.68 -7.48 4.51
C VAL A 135 -2.98 -7.33 5.85
N MET A 136 -2.31 -6.21 6.06
CA MET A 136 -1.59 -5.96 7.32
C MET A 136 -1.41 -4.48 7.62
N VAL A 137 -1.25 -4.18 8.90
CA VAL A 137 -0.61 -2.94 9.38
C VAL A 137 0.82 -3.28 9.79
N SER A 138 1.77 -2.49 9.32
CA SER A 138 3.20 -2.66 9.56
C SER A 138 3.75 -1.44 10.31
N PRO A 139 4.42 -1.61 11.46
CA PRO A 139 5.05 -0.50 12.14
C PRO A 139 6.16 0.10 11.30
N VAL A 140 6.40 1.41 11.48
CA VAL A 140 7.53 2.10 10.85
C VAL A 140 8.60 2.33 11.90
N LEU A 141 9.79 1.82 11.65
CA LEU A 141 10.96 1.94 12.52
C LEU A 141 11.79 3.15 12.12
N LEU A 142 12.22 3.93 13.11
CA LEU A 142 13.26 4.95 12.97
C LEU A 142 14.56 4.39 13.51
N LEU A 143 15.53 4.18 12.64
CA LEU A 143 16.77 3.49 12.93
C LEU A 143 17.96 4.40 12.71
N ALA A 144 18.84 4.50 13.70
CA ALA A 144 20.18 5.05 13.52
C ALA A 144 21.06 4.03 12.80
N THR A 145 21.80 4.50 11.79
CA THR A 145 22.81 3.75 11.05
C THR A 145 24.18 3.88 11.72
N PRO A 146 25.23 3.17 11.25
CA PRO A 146 26.60 3.37 11.75
C PRO A 146 27.14 4.79 11.60
N ALA A 147 26.55 5.63 10.74
CA ALA A 147 26.93 7.04 10.59
C ALA A 147 26.31 7.95 11.66
N CYS A 148 25.41 7.44 12.50
CA CYS A 148 24.70 8.22 13.51
C CYS A 148 25.15 7.89 14.91
N ASP A 149 25.71 8.88 15.63
CA ASP A 149 26.17 8.75 17.02
C ASP A 149 25.03 8.88 18.05
N ALA A 150 23.84 9.37 17.65
CA ALA A 150 22.71 9.57 18.55
C ALA A 150 22.29 8.26 19.23
N LYS A 151 22.29 8.24 20.56
CA LYS A 151 21.97 7.04 21.35
C LYS A 151 20.46 6.79 21.44
N ASP A 152 19.66 7.84 21.34
CA ASP A 152 18.20 7.85 21.44
C ASP A 152 17.61 8.95 20.55
N PHE A 153 16.29 9.03 20.52
CA PHE A 153 15.58 10.02 19.71
C PHE A 153 15.84 11.47 20.18
N ALA A 154 15.99 11.71 21.48
CA ALA A 154 16.26 13.04 22.01
C ALA A 154 17.64 13.55 21.57
N ALA A 155 18.66 12.68 21.62
CA ALA A 155 20.01 12.98 21.13
C ALA A 155 20.01 13.24 19.62
N LEU A 156 19.23 12.50 18.82
CA LEU A 156 19.06 12.76 17.39
C LEU A 156 18.51 14.16 17.12
N ILE A 157 17.45 14.55 17.81
CA ILE A 157 16.84 15.88 17.65
C ILE A 157 17.79 16.98 18.10
N ALA A 158 18.53 16.78 19.21
CA ALA A 158 19.56 17.71 19.64
C ALA A 158 20.67 17.88 18.60
N GLN A 159 21.14 16.79 17.99
CA GLN A 159 22.12 16.81 16.91
C GLN A 159 21.59 17.56 15.68
N ALA A 160 20.36 17.31 15.25
CA ALA A 160 19.75 17.94 14.08
C ALA A 160 19.52 19.46 14.30
N LYS A 161 19.27 19.89 15.56
CA LYS A 161 19.17 21.32 15.93
C LYS A 161 20.54 22.00 15.98
N ALA A 162 21.56 21.32 16.48
CA ALA A 162 22.93 21.84 16.57
C ALA A 162 23.59 21.99 15.18
N ARG A 163 23.23 21.11 14.24
CA ARG A 163 23.76 21.06 12.88
C ARG A 163 22.62 20.94 11.87
N PRO A 164 21.90 22.06 11.58
CA PRO A 164 20.71 22.05 10.74
C PRO A 164 20.99 21.55 9.32
N GLY A 165 20.29 20.53 8.87
CA GLY A 165 20.41 19.96 7.52
C GLY A 165 21.56 18.95 7.34
N GLU A 166 22.43 18.73 8.34
CA GLU A 166 23.50 17.72 8.24
C GLU A 166 23.01 16.30 8.48
N VAL A 167 21.98 16.10 9.33
CA VAL A 167 21.36 14.79 9.51
C VAL A 167 20.57 14.45 8.27
N ARG A 168 20.88 13.31 7.64
CA ARG A 168 20.20 12.78 6.45
C ARG A 168 19.27 11.64 6.85
N TRP A 169 18.03 11.75 6.42
CA TRP A 169 16.97 10.78 6.71
C TRP A 169 16.49 10.11 5.43
N ALA A 170 16.80 8.83 5.30
CA ALA A 170 16.41 8.03 4.15
C ALA A 170 15.00 7.43 4.31
N THR A 171 14.22 7.50 3.25
CA THR A 171 12.87 6.94 3.16
C THR A 171 12.72 6.06 1.93
N SER A 172 11.63 5.29 1.85
CA SER A 172 11.31 4.46 0.68
C SER A 172 10.82 5.26 -0.54
N GLY A 173 10.88 6.59 -0.49
CA GLY A 173 10.59 7.48 -1.60
C GLY A 173 9.83 8.74 -1.20
N LEU A 174 9.73 9.68 -2.15
CA LEU A 174 8.83 10.82 -2.04
C LEU A 174 7.39 10.34 -1.84
N ALA A 175 6.59 11.09 -1.09
CA ALA A 175 5.22 10.73 -0.75
C ALA A 175 5.07 9.35 -0.05
N SER A 176 6.14 8.79 0.50
CA SER A 176 6.06 7.63 1.39
C SER A 176 5.64 8.06 2.80
N LEU A 177 5.16 7.11 3.59
CA LEU A 177 4.80 7.38 4.99
C LEU A 177 6.00 7.90 5.79
N GLY A 178 7.20 7.34 5.55
CA GLY A 178 8.44 7.81 6.18
C GLY A 178 8.78 9.28 5.85
N HIS A 179 8.41 9.78 4.66
CA HIS A 179 8.53 11.18 4.32
C HIS A 179 7.57 12.06 5.14
N ILE A 180 6.30 11.66 5.25
CA ILE A 180 5.30 12.38 6.07
C ILE A 180 5.72 12.38 7.56
N MET A 181 6.23 11.27 8.07
CA MET A 181 6.74 11.18 9.45
C MET A 181 7.91 12.16 9.68
N LEU A 182 8.85 12.23 8.73
CA LEU A 182 9.95 13.20 8.78
C LEU A 182 9.43 14.65 8.87
N GLU A 183 8.49 15.03 7.99
CA GLU A 183 7.92 16.38 7.96
C GLU A 183 7.18 16.71 9.28
N GLN A 184 6.41 15.76 9.83
CA GLN A 184 5.74 15.93 11.11
C GLN A 184 6.73 16.06 12.28
N ILE A 185 7.84 15.32 12.25
CA ILE A 185 8.92 15.43 13.25
C ILE A 185 9.61 16.79 13.13
N GLN A 186 9.96 17.25 11.94
CA GLN A 186 10.56 18.58 11.71
C GLN A 186 9.64 19.69 12.23
N GLN A 187 8.35 19.60 11.92
CA GLN A 187 7.36 20.58 12.38
C GLN A 187 7.22 20.59 13.90
N GLY A 188 7.10 19.40 14.53
CA GLY A 188 6.93 19.27 15.98
C GLY A 188 8.16 19.61 16.79
N THR A 189 9.36 19.41 16.23
CA THR A 189 10.62 19.61 16.95
C THR A 189 11.38 20.86 16.54
N GLN A 190 11.03 21.49 15.42
CA GLN A 190 11.78 22.58 14.79
C GLN A 190 13.22 22.18 14.39
N ALA A 191 13.51 20.90 14.26
CA ALA A 191 14.76 20.38 13.72
C ALA A 191 14.75 20.48 12.19
N ARG A 192 15.93 20.64 11.57
CA ARG A 192 16.10 20.62 10.10
C ARG A 192 16.90 19.38 9.72
N ILE A 193 16.25 18.49 8.97
CA ILE A 193 16.79 17.18 8.57
C ILE A 193 16.68 17.05 7.05
N THR A 194 17.73 16.60 6.40
CA THR A 194 17.74 16.45 4.93
C THR A 194 17.08 15.13 4.53
N HIS A 195 16.05 15.19 3.70
CA HIS A 195 15.37 14.01 3.15
C HIS A 195 16.19 13.37 2.03
N VAL A 196 16.34 12.04 2.08
CA VAL A 196 17.01 11.22 1.05
C VAL A 196 16.03 10.16 0.55
N PRO A 197 15.33 10.40 -0.57
CA PRO A 197 14.35 9.45 -1.10
C PRO A 197 15.01 8.31 -1.87
N TYR A 198 14.66 7.06 -1.51
CA TYR A 198 15.04 5.84 -2.22
C TYR A 198 13.88 5.31 -3.08
N LYS A 199 14.18 4.36 -3.98
CA LYS A 199 13.13 3.70 -4.78
C LYS A 199 12.45 2.53 -4.05
N GLY A 200 12.75 2.35 -2.76
CA GLY A 200 12.23 1.29 -1.90
C GLY A 200 13.28 0.72 -0.93
N GLY A 201 12.87 -0.19 -0.05
CA GLY A 201 13.65 -0.60 1.12
C GLY A 201 14.93 -1.41 0.87
N GLY A 202 15.08 -2.10 -0.27
CA GLY A 202 16.23 -3.00 -0.47
C GLY A 202 17.56 -2.25 -0.57
N GLN A 203 17.71 -1.32 -1.52
CA GLN A 203 18.91 -0.49 -1.65
C GLN A 203 19.10 0.40 -0.41
N GLN A 204 18.02 0.97 0.08
CA GLN A 204 17.99 1.80 1.30
C GLN A 204 18.64 1.07 2.49
N LEU A 205 18.32 -0.23 2.69
CA LEU A 205 18.88 -1.02 3.79
C LEU A 205 20.39 -1.26 3.60
N ASN A 206 20.84 -1.58 2.38
CA ASN A 206 22.26 -1.78 2.11
C ASN A 206 23.08 -0.50 2.35
N ASP A 207 22.58 0.63 1.91
CA ASP A 207 23.22 1.94 2.10
C ASP A 207 23.19 2.37 3.58
N ALA A 208 22.13 2.01 4.33
CA ALA A 208 22.08 2.20 5.77
C ALA A 208 23.18 1.43 6.50
N LEU A 209 23.36 0.15 6.16
CA LEU A 209 24.40 -0.69 6.76
C LEU A 209 25.81 -0.22 6.43
N SER A 210 25.99 0.48 5.32
CA SER A 210 27.26 1.10 4.89
C SER A 210 27.43 2.52 5.45
N GLY A 211 26.47 3.05 6.22
CA GLY A 211 26.56 4.39 6.82
C GLY A 211 26.47 5.53 5.81
N GLN A 212 25.75 5.37 4.68
CA GLN A 212 25.63 6.43 3.67
C GLN A 212 24.75 7.62 4.12
N PHE A 213 24.00 7.45 5.19
CA PHE A 213 23.15 8.47 5.83
C PHE A 213 22.92 8.10 7.31
N GLU A 214 22.43 9.04 8.10
CA GLU A 214 22.31 8.90 9.55
C GLU A 214 21.06 8.12 9.98
N ILE A 215 19.89 8.36 9.36
CA ILE A 215 18.61 7.80 9.77
C ILE A 215 17.93 7.03 8.63
N LEU A 216 17.53 5.82 8.94
CA LEU A 216 16.70 4.96 8.11
C LEU A 216 15.26 4.94 8.66
N SER A 217 14.26 5.30 7.87
CA SER A 217 12.87 4.95 8.15
C SER A 217 12.41 3.82 7.23
N THR A 218 11.95 2.73 7.83
CA THR A 218 11.51 1.55 7.09
C THR A 218 10.47 0.76 7.88
N ASN A 219 9.73 -0.12 7.20
CA ASN A 219 8.81 -1.02 7.90
C ASN A 219 9.57 -2.17 8.57
N ALA A 220 8.99 -2.67 9.68
CA ALA A 220 9.52 -3.84 10.36
C ALA A 220 9.44 -5.08 9.45
N GLY A 221 10.58 -5.70 9.22
CA GLY A 221 10.70 -6.89 8.41
C GLY A 221 11.88 -7.77 8.84
N PRO A 222 11.93 -9.05 8.44
CA PRO A 222 12.91 -10.01 8.97
C PRO A 222 14.36 -9.53 8.87
N ALA A 223 14.78 -9.02 7.71
CA ALA A 223 16.15 -8.53 7.50
C ALA A 223 16.48 -7.33 8.39
N VAL A 224 15.56 -6.38 8.54
CA VAL A 224 15.75 -5.20 9.38
C VAL A 224 15.87 -5.61 10.85
N MET A 225 14.97 -6.48 11.33
CA MET A 225 14.99 -6.96 12.73
C MET A 225 16.29 -7.72 13.03
N GLN A 226 16.78 -8.53 12.10
CA GLN A 226 18.06 -9.23 12.24
C GLN A 226 19.24 -8.24 12.39
N HIS A 227 19.27 -7.14 11.64
CA HIS A 227 20.31 -6.13 11.76
C HIS A 227 20.23 -5.31 13.05
N ILE A 228 19.02 -5.10 13.58
CA ILE A 228 18.83 -4.48 14.91
C ILE A 228 19.36 -5.42 15.98
N GLN A 229 19.00 -6.70 15.97
CA GLN A 229 19.49 -7.71 16.92
C GLN A 229 20.99 -7.88 16.87
N ALA A 230 21.59 -7.77 15.68
CA ALA A 230 23.06 -7.83 15.50
C ALA A 230 23.77 -6.51 15.87
N GLY A 231 23.05 -5.48 16.37
CA GLY A 231 23.61 -4.18 16.73
C GLY A 231 24.12 -3.34 15.56
N LYS A 232 23.85 -3.72 14.32
CA LYS A 232 24.24 -2.96 13.11
C LYS A 232 23.36 -1.75 12.84
N LEU A 233 22.13 -1.80 13.32
CA LEU A 233 21.16 -0.69 13.30
C LEU A 233 20.62 -0.52 14.73
N ARG A 234 20.35 0.71 15.14
CA ARG A 234 19.80 1.02 16.46
C ARG A 234 18.42 1.66 16.34
N ALA A 235 17.41 1.04 16.90
CA ALA A 235 16.06 1.59 16.91
C ALA A 235 15.97 2.78 17.89
N LEU A 236 15.54 3.94 17.39
CA LEU A 236 15.40 5.18 18.15
C LEU A 236 13.94 5.46 18.53
N ALA A 237 13.01 5.13 17.64
CA ALA A 237 11.57 5.27 17.85
C ALA A 237 10.79 4.35 16.90
N VAL A 238 9.51 4.15 17.18
CA VAL A 238 8.59 3.42 16.33
C VAL A 238 7.33 4.24 16.07
N GLY A 239 6.81 4.14 14.85
CA GLY A 239 5.46 4.57 14.47
C GLY A 239 4.53 3.37 14.57
N ALA A 240 3.81 3.26 15.70
CA ALA A 240 2.88 2.18 15.98
C ALA A 240 1.90 2.61 17.09
N PRO A 241 0.72 1.94 17.21
CA PRO A 241 -0.23 2.24 18.30
C PRO A 241 0.34 2.01 19.72
N GLY A 242 1.34 1.15 19.85
CA GLY A 242 2.05 0.83 21.08
C GLY A 242 3.48 0.39 20.77
N ARG A 243 4.28 0.16 21.82
CA ARG A 243 5.62 -0.42 21.68
C ARG A 243 5.55 -1.81 21.11
N LEU A 244 6.55 -2.16 20.31
CA LEU A 244 6.66 -3.48 19.70
C LEU A 244 7.16 -4.50 20.71
N GLU A 245 6.64 -5.72 20.68
CA GLU A 245 7.07 -6.79 21.57
C GLU A 245 8.57 -7.08 21.42
N ALA A 246 9.04 -7.17 20.17
CA ALA A 246 10.45 -7.40 19.86
C ALA A 246 11.37 -6.21 20.19
N LEU A 247 10.83 -5.01 20.44
CA LEU A 247 11.56 -3.76 20.73
C LEU A 247 10.94 -3.00 21.92
N ALA A 248 10.59 -3.71 22.99
CA ALA A 248 9.86 -3.16 24.15
C ALA A 248 10.52 -1.94 24.81
N ALA A 249 11.85 -1.78 24.72
CA ALA A 249 12.57 -0.62 25.22
C ALA A 249 12.47 0.61 24.31
N VAL A 250 12.04 0.46 23.05
CA VAL A 250 11.99 1.55 22.07
C VAL A 250 10.64 2.27 22.16
N PRO A 251 10.63 3.60 22.42
CA PRO A 251 9.38 4.35 22.56
C PRO A 251 8.68 4.53 21.22
N THR A 252 7.36 4.70 21.27
CA THR A 252 6.59 5.19 20.13
C THR A 252 6.80 6.69 19.95
N LEU A 253 6.57 7.20 18.73
CA LEU A 253 6.61 8.64 18.49
C LEU A 253 5.52 9.40 19.30
N ALA A 254 4.40 8.75 19.61
CA ALA A 254 3.38 9.33 20.49
C ALA A 254 3.88 9.51 21.91
N GLU A 255 4.60 8.52 22.49
CA GLU A 255 5.25 8.63 23.82
C GLU A 255 6.33 9.72 23.85
N LEU A 256 6.94 10.03 22.72
CA LEU A 256 7.94 11.10 22.57
C LEU A 256 7.29 12.48 22.33
N GLY A 257 5.97 12.62 22.48
CA GLY A 257 5.24 13.88 22.31
C GLY A 257 4.96 14.26 20.85
N LEU A 258 5.09 13.33 19.92
CA LEU A 258 4.89 13.54 18.47
C LEU A 258 3.76 12.65 17.91
N PRO A 259 2.52 12.75 18.43
CA PRO A 259 1.42 11.87 18.03
C PRO A 259 1.07 12.00 16.53
N ALA A 260 1.29 13.18 15.92
CA ALA A 260 1.06 13.39 14.49
C ALA A 260 2.04 12.57 13.61
N ALA A 261 3.25 12.31 14.09
CA ALA A 261 4.26 11.50 13.42
C ALA A 261 4.13 10.00 13.74
N ASN A 262 3.26 9.61 14.68
CA ASN A 262 3.12 8.22 15.12
C ASN A 262 2.26 7.41 14.14
N LEU A 263 2.81 7.12 12.97
CA LEU A 263 2.12 6.54 11.83
C LEU A 263 2.59 5.11 11.56
N SER A 264 1.67 4.24 11.15
CA SER A 264 1.92 2.87 10.70
C SER A 264 1.49 2.67 9.26
N SER A 265 2.22 1.84 8.51
CA SER A 265 1.88 1.56 7.11
C SER A 265 0.79 0.51 7.01
N GLN A 266 -0.31 0.82 6.34
CA GLN A 266 -1.33 -0.16 5.96
C GLN A 266 -1.03 -0.71 4.58
N PHE A 267 -1.05 -2.04 4.43
CA PHE A 267 -0.84 -2.76 3.18
C PHE A 267 -2.07 -3.53 2.78
N GLY A 268 -2.29 -3.62 1.47
CA GLY A 268 -3.42 -4.36 0.93
C GLY A 268 -3.22 -4.88 -0.47
N LEU A 269 -4.22 -5.66 -0.88
CA LEU A 269 -4.38 -6.18 -2.23
C LEU A 269 -5.33 -5.26 -3.01
N PHE A 270 -4.97 -5.01 -4.27
CA PHE A 270 -5.68 -4.11 -5.17
C PHE A 270 -5.88 -4.77 -6.53
N ALA A 271 -6.90 -4.31 -7.27
CA ALA A 271 -7.18 -4.74 -8.63
C ALA A 271 -7.54 -3.53 -9.51
N PRO A 272 -7.58 -3.66 -10.85
CA PRO A 272 -8.19 -2.65 -11.71
C PRO A 272 -9.65 -2.38 -11.31
N ALA A 273 -10.08 -1.12 -11.30
CA ALA A 273 -11.41 -0.72 -10.78
C ALA A 273 -12.59 -1.42 -11.47
N ARG A 274 -12.44 -1.81 -12.76
CA ARG A 274 -13.49 -2.47 -13.53
C ARG A 274 -13.49 -3.99 -13.41
N THR A 275 -12.70 -4.57 -12.50
CA THR A 275 -12.71 -6.02 -12.23
C THR A 275 -14.11 -6.42 -11.74
N PRO A 276 -14.70 -7.52 -12.27
CA PRO A 276 -16.05 -7.95 -11.90
C PRO A 276 -16.21 -8.16 -10.39
N ALA A 277 -17.34 -7.73 -9.83
CA ALA A 277 -17.59 -7.78 -8.39
C ALA A 277 -17.43 -9.20 -7.80
N ALA A 278 -17.92 -10.24 -8.50
CA ALA A 278 -17.78 -11.62 -8.05
C ALA A 278 -16.30 -12.07 -7.97
N VAL A 279 -15.41 -11.54 -8.84
CA VAL A 279 -13.97 -11.81 -8.78
C VAL A 279 -13.34 -11.11 -7.58
N LEU A 280 -13.71 -9.85 -7.33
CA LEU A 280 -13.23 -9.09 -6.16
C LEU A 280 -13.68 -9.75 -4.84
N GLU A 281 -14.94 -10.18 -4.77
CA GLU A 281 -15.50 -10.90 -3.61
C GLU A 281 -14.76 -12.22 -3.36
N ARG A 282 -14.51 -13.00 -4.42
CA ARG A 282 -13.73 -14.25 -4.32
C ARG A 282 -12.31 -13.99 -3.84
N LEU A 283 -11.61 -13.01 -4.43
CA LEU A 283 -10.25 -12.62 -4.01
C LEU A 283 -10.22 -12.14 -2.56
N ASN A 284 -11.20 -11.33 -2.13
CA ASN A 284 -11.31 -10.90 -0.73
C ASN A 284 -11.51 -12.11 0.21
N ALA A 285 -12.46 -13.00 -0.12
CA ALA A 285 -12.74 -14.17 0.70
C ALA A 285 -11.52 -15.09 0.86
N GLU A 286 -10.81 -15.39 -0.24
CA GLU A 286 -9.62 -16.23 -0.19
C GLU A 286 -8.44 -15.55 0.49
N THR A 287 -8.29 -14.22 0.36
CA THR A 287 -7.28 -13.45 1.10
C THR A 287 -7.54 -13.51 2.61
N ARG A 288 -8.79 -13.31 3.04
CA ARG A 288 -9.16 -13.42 4.46
C ARG A 288 -8.87 -14.81 5.01
N LYS A 289 -9.29 -15.85 4.28
CA LYS A 289 -9.00 -17.25 4.63
C LYS A 289 -7.50 -17.54 4.73
N ALA A 290 -6.67 -16.92 3.87
CA ALA A 290 -5.22 -17.02 3.96
C ALA A 290 -4.68 -16.34 5.23
N LEU A 291 -5.19 -15.15 5.57
CA LEU A 291 -4.79 -14.38 6.77
C LEU A 291 -5.19 -15.07 8.07
N ASP A 292 -6.19 -15.94 8.07
CA ASP A 292 -6.59 -16.72 9.24
C ASP A 292 -5.69 -17.96 9.47
N GLN A 293 -4.81 -18.33 8.53
CA GLN A 293 -3.91 -19.47 8.68
C GLN A 293 -2.78 -19.15 9.67
N GLN A 294 -2.56 -20.08 10.59
CA GLN A 294 -1.64 -19.90 11.72
C GLN A 294 -0.20 -19.59 11.28
N ASP A 295 0.29 -20.24 10.23
CA ASP A 295 1.65 -20.05 9.74
C ASP A 295 1.86 -18.65 9.11
N LEU A 296 0.84 -18.10 8.41
CA LEU A 296 0.91 -16.74 7.90
C LEU A 296 0.82 -15.72 9.04
N ARG A 297 -0.07 -15.94 10.00
CA ARG A 297 -0.19 -15.09 11.19
C ARG A 297 1.11 -15.09 12.00
N ALA A 298 1.71 -16.25 12.25
CA ALA A 298 2.99 -16.36 12.94
C ALA A 298 4.12 -15.64 12.19
N ARG A 299 4.15 -15.72 10.86
CA ARG A 299 5.13 -15.01 10.04
C ARG A 299 4.98 -13.50 10.13
N LEU A 300 3.76 -12.97 10.15
CA LEU A 300 3.48 -11.56 10.36
C LEU A 300 3.89 -11.12 11.77
N ALA A 301 3.46 -11.85 12.79
CA ALA A 301 3.74 -11.54 14.19
C ALA A 301 5.24 -11.54 14.51
N ALA A 302 6.04 -12.39 13.87
CA ALA A 302 7.51 -12.43 14.07
C ALA A 302 8.23 -11.10 13.77
N THR A 303 7.56 -10.15 13.14
CA THR A 303 8.06 -8.81 12.84
C THR A 303 7.06 -7.72 13.24
N ASP A 304 6.22 -8.00 14.24
CA ASP A 304 5.18 -7.09 14.76
C ASP A 304 4.23 -6.54 13.68
N ASN A 305 4.11 -7.24 12.54
CA ASN A 305 3.10 -6.91 11.54
C ASN A 305 1.75 -7.52 11.96
N VAL A 306 0.72 -6.69 11.98
CA VAL A 306 -0.62 -7.10 12.44
C VAL A 306 -1.49 -7.42 11.23
N PRO A 307 -1.97 -8.68 11.08
CA PRO A 307 -2.94 -9.02 10.03
C PRO A 307 -4.25 -8.25 10.24
N THR A 308 -4.83 -7.74 9.17
CA THR A 308 -6.05 -6.91 9.24
C THR A 308 -7.29 -7.65 8.70
N GLY A 309 -7.39 -7.90 7.41
CA GLY A 309 -8.59 -8.50 6.82
C GLY A 309 -9.75 -7.52 6.65
N GLY A 310 -10.99 -8.00 6.84
CA GLY A 310 -12.21 -7.23 6.64
C GLY A 310 -12.76 -7.32 5.21
N THR A 311 -13.87 -6.61 4.93
CA THR A 311 -14.47 -6.57 3.59
C THR A 311 -13.72 -5.57 2.69
N ALA A 312 -13.86 -5.74 1.36
CA ALA A 312 -13.34 -4.77 0.40
C ALA A 312 -13.94 -3.36 0.62
N ALA A 313 -15.23 -3.30 1.03
CA ALA A 313 -15.91 -2.04 1.35
C ALA A 313 -15.35 -1.37 2.62
N ASP A 314 -14.99 -2.14 3.65
CA ASP A 314 -14.31 -1.62 4.84
C ASP A 314 -12.96 -1.03 4.47
N PHE A 315 -12.18 -1.74 3.67
CA PHE A 315 -10.87 -1.27 3.22
C PHE A 315 -10.97 -0.01 2.35
N ALA A 316 -11.97 0.06 1.45
CA ALA A 316 -12.23 1.27 0.66
C ALA A 316 -12.58 2.48 1.54
N ARG A 317 -13.41 2.28 2.59
CA ARG A 317 -13.74 3.35 3.56
C ARG A 317 -12.50 3.83 4.32
N GLN A 318 -11.64 2.92 4.77
CA GLN A 318 -10.38 3.26 5.44
C GLN A 318 -9.48 4.09 4.53
N ILE A 319 -9.29 3.69 3.27
CA ILE A 319 -8.50 4.43 2.28
C ILE A 319 -9.07 5.84 2.08
N ALA A 320 -10.38 5.99 1.95
CA ALA A 320 -11.02 7.29 1.78
C ALA A 320 -10.82 8.20 3.01
N GLN A 321 -10.96 7.65 4.23
CA GLN A 321 -10.73 8.39 5.47
C GLN A 321 -9.27 8.83 5.63
N GLU A 322 -8.33 7.92 5.36
CA GLU A 322 -6.89 8.21 5.38
C GLU A 322 -6.52 9.28 4.34
N SER A 323 -7.07 9.20 3.13
CA SER A 323 -6.82 10.21 2.08
C SER A 323 -7.30 11.60 2.52
N GLN A 324 -8.49 11.71 3.12
CA GLN A 324 -9.01 12.99 3.64
C GLN A 324 -8.17 13.51 4.82
N GLY A 325 -7.74 12.62 5.71
CA GLY A 325 -6.83 12.95 6.81
C GLY A 325 -5.51 13.52 6.31
N ASN A 326 -4.86 12.80 5.40
CA ASN A 326 -3.58 13.16 4.80
C ASN A 326 -3.66 14.48 4.01
N ALA A 327 -4.75 14.72 3.28
CA ALA A 327 -4.97 15.99 2.59
C ALA A 327 -4.95 17.20 3.54
N ARG A 328 -5.51 17.04 4.75
CA ARG A 328 -5.47 18.10 5.79
C ARG A 328 -4.05 18.30 6.34
N VAL A 329 -3.36 17.20 6.68
CA VAL A 329 -2.00 17.21 7.22
C VAL A 329 -1.03 17.86 6.22
N ILE A 330 -1.05 17.39 4.96
CA ILE A 330 -0.17 17.89 3.89
C ILE A 330 -0.37 19.39 3.67
N ARG A 331 -1.62 19.87 3.63
CA ARG A 331 -1.92 21.31 3.49
C ARG A 331 -1.47 22.10 4.70
N ALA A 332 -1.78 21.64 5.93
CA ALA A 332 -1.45 22.34 7.16
C ALA A 332 0.07 22.45 7.37
N ALA A 333 0.82 21.42 6.99
CA ALA A 333 2.28 21.38 7.11
C ALA A 333 3.00 21.93 5.87
N ASN A 334 2.26 22.39 4.84
CA ASN A 334 2.79 22.88 3.55
C ASN A 334 3.82 21.91 2.93
N ILE A 335 3.56 20.59 3.04
CA ILE A 335 4.45 19.56 2.50
C ILE A 335 4.40 19.61 0.97
N GLN A 336 5.57 19.78 0.34
CA GLN A 336 5.71 19.85 -1.10
C GLN A 336 6.66 18.75 -1.59
N MET A 337 6.43 18.26 -2.80
CA MET A 337 7.43 17.45 -3.51
C MET A 337 8.42 18.41 -4.18
N ASN A 338 9.58 18.61 -3.56
CA ASN A 338 10.70 19.34 -4.15
C ASN A 338 11.52 18.43 -5.06
#